data_7f9781dcae3daf54d1c4a67b670ec5e5
#
_entry.id   7f9781dcae3daf54d1c4a67b670ec5e5
#
_cell.length_a   1.000
_cell.length_b   1.000
_cell.length_c   1.000
_cell.angle_alpha   90.00
_cell.angle_beta   90.00
_cell.angle_gamma   90.00
#
_symmetry.space_group_name_H-M   'P 1'
#
loop_
_entity.id
_entity.type
_entity.pdbx_description
1 polymer ?
#
loop_
_entity_poly.entity_id
_entity_poly.type
_entity_poly.pdbx_seq_one_letter_code
_entity_poly.pdbx_strand_id
1 'polypeptide(L)'
;NLLLNEKGGPNHARNFCEAPLMYDRDKRELVANRSFFYMAHFSRFAPVGSRRFLTSRYTDDLETGGFLRPDGSRALIVLNRHARPRKFLVSEGEFTAECKAAGHSITTLVWGEDEVRDR
;
A
#
# COMPACT_ATOMS: atom_id res chain seq x y z
N ASN A 1 2.64 2.16 -17.39
CA ASN A 1 1.49 1.40 -17.91
C ASN A 1 0.80 0.63 -16.78
N LEU A 2 -0.51 0.71 -16.71
CA LEU A 2 -1.31 -0.01 -15.73
C LEU A 2 -1.59 -1.45 -16.18
N LEU A 3 -1.73 -1.66 -17.48
CA LEU A 3 -2.06 -2.93 -18.10
C LEU A 3 -1.14 -3.20 -19.29
N LEU A 4 -0.55 -4.36 -19.32
CA LEU A 4 0.26 -4.90 -20.43
C LEU A 4 -0.16 -6.35 -20.71
N ASN A 5 0.35 -6.92 -21.80
CA ASN A 5 0.17 -8.34 -22.08
C ASN A 5 1.33 -9.18 -21.50
N GLU A 6 1.28 -10.49 -21.73
CA GLU A 6 2.27 -11.46 -21.25
C GLU A 6 3.70 -11.23 -21.78
N LYS A 7 3.84 -10.44 -22.84
CA LYS A 7 5.14 -10.06 -23.39
C LYS A 7 5.73 -8.80 -22.76
N GLY A 8 5.00 -8.21 -21.84
CA GLY A 8 5.35 -6.91 -21.26
C GLY A 8 5.21 -5.79 -22.28
N GLY A 9 5.88 -4.69 -22.06
CA GLY A 9 5.82 -3.56 -22.99
C GLY A 9 6.76 -2.45 -22.56
N PRO A 10 6.69 -1.32 -23.28
CA PRO A 10 5.83 -1.04 -24.44
C PRO A 10 6.29 -1.78 -25.70
N ASN A 11 5.36 -2.10 -26.58
CA ASN A 11 5.64 -2.92 -27.77
C ASN A 11 6.58 -2.27 -28.80
N HIS A 12 6.71 -0.94 -28.77
CA HIS A 12 7.58 -0.18 -29.66
C HIS A 12 9.05 -0.13 -29.20
N ALA A 13 9.32 -0.56 -27.98
CA ALA A 13 10.67 -0.66 -27.42
C ALA A 13 10.96 -2.12 -27.07
N ARG A 14 12.16 -2.59 -27.37
CA ARG A 14 12.61 -3.92 -26.95
C ARG A 14 12.94 -3.92 -25.45
N ASN A 15 11.94 -3.67 -24.64
CA ASN A 15 12.06 -3.53 -23.21
C ASN A 15 10.93 -4.33 -22.55
N PHE A 16 11.30 -5.25 -21.67
CA PHE A 16 10.34 -5.97 -20.87
C PHE A 16 10.05 -5.18 -19.59
N CYS A 17 8.87 -4.59 -19.53
CA CYS A 17 8.33 -3.97 -18.32
C CYS A 17 7.12 -4.75 -17.85
N GLU A 18 7.05 -5.00 -16.57
CA GLU A 18 5.87 -5.55 -15.91
C GLU A 18 4.89 -4.42 -15.60
N ALA A 19 3.59 -4.71 -15.71
CA ALA A 19 2.53 -3.82 -15.27
C ALA A 19 1.79 -4.41 -14.06
N PRO A 20 1.10 -3.59 -13.26
CA PRO A 20 0.25 -4.08 -12.19
C PRO A 20 -0.79 -5.10 -12.64
N LEU A 21 -1.34 -4.92 -13.82
CA LEU A 21 -2.25 -5.87 -14.46
C LEU A 21 -1.62 -6.42 -15.74
N MET A 22 -1.80 -7.69 -15.95
CA MET A 22 -1.36 -8.38 -17.17
C MET A 22 -2.54 -9.12 -17.81
N TYR A 23 -2.76 -8.94 -19.10
CA TYR A 23 -3.69 -9.75 -19.85
C TYR A 23 -2.94 -10.86 -20.59
N ASP A 24 -3.15 -12.09 -20.15
CA ASP A 24 -2.63 -13.29 -20.81
C ASP A 24 -3.55 -13.64 -21.98
N ARG A 25 -3.06 -13.44 -23.19
CA ARG A 25 -3.85 -13.64 -24.41
C ARG A 25 -4.11 -15.11 -24.71
N ASP A 26 -3.20 -15.99 -24.33
CA ASP A 26 -3.33 -17.42 -24.59
C ASP A 26 -4.38 -18.03 -23.67
N LYS A 27 -4.39 -17.65 -22.43
CA LYS A 27 -5.37 -18.09 -21.43
C LYS A 27 -6.65 -17.25 -21.41
N ARG A 28 -6.61 -16.06 -22.04
CA ARG A 28 -7.70 -15.06 -22.00
C ARG A 28 -8.06 -14.65 -20.57
N GLU A 29 -7.05 -14.46 -19.74
CA GLU A 29 -7.19 -14.12 -18.33
C GLU A 29 -6.54 -12.80 -17.99
N LEU A 30 -7.15 -12.07 -17.05
CA LEU A 30 -6.55 -10.90 -16.42
C LEU A 30 -5.87 -11.33 -15.15
N VAL A 31 -4.56 -11.08 -15.06
CA VAL A 31 -3.72 -11.42 -13.92
C VAL A 31 -3.34 -10.15 -13.19
N ALA A 32 -3.56 -10.13 -11.89
CA ALA A 32 -3.07 -9.07 -11.01
C ALA A 32 -1.68 -9.47 -10.48
N ASN A 33 -0.67 -8.69 -10.83
CA ASN A 33 0.68 -8.87 -10.33
C ASN A 33 0.82 -8.32 -8.90
N ARG A 34 1.91 -8.64 -8.21
CA ARG A 34 2.13 -8.17 -6.84
C ARG A 34 2.09 -6.65 -6.72
N SER A 35 2.62 -5.94 -7.71
CA SER A 35 2.60 -4.48 -7.76
C SER A 35 1.18 -3.89 -7.76
N PHE A 36 0.18 -4.60 -8.31
CA PHE A 36 -1.22 -4.21 -8.21
C PHE A 36 -1.69 -4.07 -6.76
N PHE A 37 -1.39 -5.07 -5.95
CA PHE A 37 -1.79 -5.06 -4.53
C PHE A 37 -1.05 -3.99 -3.72
N TYR A 38 0.23 -3.76 -4.01
CA TYR A 38 1.00 -2.69 -3.37
C TYR A 38 0.43 -1.31 -3.72
N MET A 39 0.12 -1.07 -5.00
CA MET A 39 -0.53 0.18 -5.44
C MET A 39 -1.92 0.35 -4.82
N ALA A 40 -2.67 -0.74 -4.65
CA ALA A 40 -4.00 -0.71 -4.08
C ALA A 40 -4.02 -0.17 -2.64
N HIS A 41 -2.98 -0.39 -1.85
CA HIS A 41 -2.87 0.20 -0.52
C HIS A 41 -2.91 1.74 -0.59
N PHE A 42 -2.21 2.34 -1.54
CA PHE A 42 -2.22 3.79 -1.72
C PHE A 42 -3.53 4.28 -2.35
N SER A 43 -3.95 3.69 -3.45
CA SER A 43 -5.15 4.15 -4.16
C SER A 43 -6.43 4.00 -3.34
N ARG A 44 -6.52 2.96 -2.51
CA ARG A 44 -7.69 2.72 -1.66
C ARG A 44 -7.67 3.54 -0.38
N PHE A 45 -6.52 3.63 0.29
CA PHE A 45 -6.44 4.19 1.64
C PHE A 45 -5.95 5.63 1.70
N ALA A 46 -5.40 6.15 0.60
CA ALA A 46 -5.06 7.55 0.44
C ALA A 46 -5.84 8.15 -0.76
N PRO A 47 -7.18 8.28 -0.67
CA PRO A 47 -7.98 8.80 -1.78
C PRO A 47 -7.63 10.26 -2.09
N VAL A 48 -8.10 10.74 -3.24
CA VAL A 48 -7.94 12.13 -3.65
C VAL A 48 -8.41 13.08 -2.54
N GLY A 49 -7.61 14.10 -2.25
CA GLY A 49 -7.83 15.03 -1.13
C GLY A 49 -7.13 14.63 0.16
N SER A 50 -6.53 13.45 0.23
CA SER A 50 -5.67 13.08 1.36
C SER A 50 -4.42 13.95 1.43
N ARG A 51 -3.98 14.25 2.65
CA ARG A 51 -2.76 15.01 2.90
C ARG A 51 -1.73 14.11 3.57
N ARG A 52 -0.53 14.07 3.01
CA ARG A 52 0.58 13.37 3.64
C ARG A 52 1.00 14.07 4.93
N PHE A 53 1.25 13.29 5.97
CA PHE A 53 1.91 13.76 7.19
C PHE A 53 3.22 13.00 7.44
N LEU A 54 4.10 13.62 8.21
CA LEU A 54 5.37 13.02 8.57
C LEU A 54 5.15 11.93 9.62
N THR A 55 5.87 10.84 9.45
CA THR A 55 5.96 9.77 10.43
C THR A 55 7.40 9.68 10.92
N SER A 56 7.59 9.64 12.23
CA SER A 56 8.88 9.32 12.82
C SER A 56 9.04 7.81 12.89
N ARG A 57 10.24 7.33 12.61
CA ARG A 57 10.56 5.91 12.74
C ARG A 57 11.93 5.75 13.37
N TYR A 58 12.08 4.72 14.17
CA TYR A 58 13.29 4.42 14.92
C TYR A 58 14.08 3.23 14.38
N THR A 59 13.66 2.70 13.23
CA THR A 59 14.29 1.56 12.57
C THR A 59 14.20 1.71 11.05
N ASP A 60 15.19 1.21 10.35
CA ASP A 60 15.17 1.09 8.88
C ASP A 60 14.48 -0.19 8.40
N ASP A 61 14.05 -1.05 9.31
CA ASP A 61 13.34 -2.28 8.99
C ASP A 61 11.96 -2.04 8.38
N LEU A 62 11.33 -0.92 8.77
CA LEU A 62 10.00 -0.54 8.31
C LEU A 62 10.03 0.79 7.57
N GLU A 63 9.38 0.82 6.41
CA GLU A 63 9.12 2.06 5.69
C GLU A 63 7.65 2.46 5.88
N THR A 64 7.40 3.75 6.05
CA THR A 64 6.07 4.24 6.41
C THR A 64 5.64 5.42 5.55
N GLY A 65 4.33 5.46 5.26
CA GLY A 65 3.68 6.60 4.64
C GLY A 65 2.36 6.90 5.37
N GLY A 66 2.24 8.10 5.92
CA GLY A 66 1.07 8.53 6.67
C GLY A 66 0.20 9.51 5.88
N PHE A 67 -1.12 9.35 5.96
CA PHE A 67 -2.09 10.17 5.26
C PHE A 67 -3.26 10.55 6.16
N LEU A 68 -3.55 11.86 6.22
CA LEU A 68 -4.79 12.36 6.75
C LEU A 68 -5.82 12.33 5.61
N ARG A 69 -6.86 11.55 5.79
CA ARG A 69 -7.91 11.33 4.78
C ARG A 69 -8.94 12.47 4.81
N PRO A 70 -9.68 12.69 3.71
CA PRO A 70 -10.72 13.73 3.66
C PRO A 70 -11.80 13.62 4.72
N ASP A 71 -12.08 12.40 5.20
CA ASP A 71 -13.05 12.13 6.25
C ASP A 71 -12.52 12.36 7.68
N GLY A 72 -11.26 12.79 7.83
CA GLY A 72 -10.60 13.05 9.11
C GLY A 72 -9.89 11.83 9.70
N SER A 73 -10.04 10.65 9.13
CA SER A 73 -9.31 9.46 9.55
C SER A 73 -7.85 9.51 9.12
N ARG A 74 -7.02 8.70 9.76
CA ARG A 74 -5.61 8.50 9.40
C ARG A 74 -5.43 7.16 8.74
N ALA A 75 -4.56 7.12 7.75
CA ALA A 75 -4.07 5.89 7.17
C ALA A 75 -2.54 5.85 7.29
N LEU A 76 -2.01 4.77 7.81
CA LEU A 76 -0.58 4.50 7.88
C LEU A 76 -0.28 3.25 7.06
N ILE A 77 0.47 3.42 6.00
CA ILE A 77 0.93 2.33 5.14
C ILE A 77 2.33 1.96 5.60
N VAL A 78 2.52 0.69 5.95
CA VAL A 78 3.76 0.16 6.50
C VAL A 78 4.28 -0.95 5.60
N LEU A 79 5.51 -0.80 5.13
CA LEU A 79 6.23 -1.80 4.35
C LEU A 79 7.28 -2.47 5.22
N ASN A 80 7.18 -3.79 5.38
CA ASN A 80 8.22 -4.62 5.96
C ASN A 80 9.00 -5.32 4.85
N ARG A 81 10.23 -4.88 4.62
CA ARG A 81 11.13 -5.43 3.60
C ARG A 81 11.88 -6.67 4.07
N HIS A 82 11.85 -6.96 5.36
CA HIS A 82 12.52 -8.12 5.93
C HIS A 82 11.70 -9.39 5.78
N ALA A 83 12.38 -10.52 5.73
CA ALA A 83 11.73 -11.83 5.70
C ALA A 83 10.98 -12.17 7.01
N ARG A 84 11.39 -11.56 8.12
CA ARG A 84 10.81 -11.84 9.44
C ARG A 84 9.70 -10.85 9.77
N PRO A 85 8.65 -11.29 10.47
CA PRO A 85 7.65 -10.39 11.03
C PRO A 85 8.28 -9.34 11.97
N ARG A 86 7.69 -8.15 12.02
CA ARG A 86 8.07 -7.08 12.92
C ARG A 86 6.87 -6.62 13.72
N LYS A 87 7.06 -6.52 15.03
CA LYS A 87 6.13 -5.82 15.92
C LYS A 87 6.55 -4.37 16.03
N PHE A 88 5.56 -3.48 16.11
CA PHE A 88 5.80 -2.05 16.26
C PHE A 88 4.64 -1.37 16.97
N LEU A 89 4.90 -0.20 17.52
CA LEU A 89 3.89 0.65 18.14
C LEU A 89 3.58 1.82 17.22
N VAL A 90 2.31 2.10 17.06
CA VAL A 90 1.83 3.34 16.44
C VAL A 90 1.34 4.25 17.55
N SER A 91 1.89 5.46 17.60
CA SER A 91 1.50 6.46 18.60
C SER A 91 1.11 7.77 17.95
N GLU A 92 -0.01 8.34 18.38
CA GLU A 92 -0.49 9.67 18.03
C GLU A 92 -1.12 10.29 19.26
N GLY A 93 -0.46 11.33 19.82
CA GLY A 93 -0.90 11.91 21.07
C GLY A 93 -0.91 10.86 22.21
N GLU A 94 -2.06 10.69 22.84
CA GLU A 94 -2.27 9.67 23.90
C GLU A 94 -2.65 8.29 23.33
N PHE A 95 -2.95 8.22 22.04
CA PHE A 95 -3.27 6.96 21.38
C PHE A 95 -1.99 6.15 21.14
N THR A 96 -2.02 4.88 21.50
CA THR A 96 -0.95 3.92 21.18
C THR A 96 -1.58 2.56 20.86
N ALA A 97 -1.16 1.96 19.75
CA ALA A 97 -1.57 0.63 19.36
C ALA A 97 -0.37 -0.25 19.04
N GLU A 98 -0.39 -1.48 19.54
CA GLU A 98 0.58 -2.51 19.15
C GLU A 98 0.14 -3.16 17.83
N CYS A 99 1.06 -3.22 16.88
CA CYS A 99 0.82 -3.74 15.54
C CYS A 99 1.90 -4.75 15.15
N LYS A 100 1.59 -5.57 14.15
CA LYS A 100 2.52 -6.54 13.59
C LYS A 100 2.44 -6.52 12.07
N ALA A 101 3.58 -6.40 11.42
CA ALA A 101 3.73 -6.58 9.99
C ALA A 101 4.38 -7.93 9.70
N ALA A 102 3.75 -8.74 8.86
CA ALA A 102 4.34 -9.98 8.38
C ALA A 102 5.64 -9.72 7.61
N GLY A 103 6.47 -10.73 7.43
CA GLY A 103 7.67 -10.61 6.60
C GLY A 103 7.31 -10.34 5.13
N HIS A 104 8.11 -9.52 4.44
CA HIS A 104 7.90 -9.14 3.04
C HIS A 104 6.44 -8.73 2.76
N SER A 105 5.92 -7.80 3.54
CA SER A 105 4.52 -7.40 3.48
C SER A 105 4.33 -5.90 3.43
N ILE A 106 3.18 -5.51 2.92
CA ILE A 106 2.63 -4.17 3.04
C ILE A 106 1.33 -4.24 3.84
N THR A 107 1.17 -3.35 4.80
CA THR A 107 0.03 -3.32 5.72
C THR A 107 -0.48 -1.90 5.83
N THR A 108 -1.79 -1.72 5.84
CA THR A 108 -2.41 -0.42 6.10
C THR A 108 -3.20 -0.46 7.40
N LEU A 109 -2.95 0.52 8.23
CA LEU A 109 -3.69 0.77 9.47
C LEU A 109 -4.54 2.01 9.26
N VAL A 110 -5.79 1.94 9.65
CA VAL A 110 -6.73 3.07 9.58
C VAL A 110 -7.34 3.29 10.95
N TRP A 111 -7.34 4.55 11.41
CA TRP A 111 -7.98 4.94 12.66
C TRP A 111 -8.50 6.37 12.57
N GLY A 112 -9.38 6.73 13.49
CA GLY A 112 -9.97 8.06 13.58
C GLY A 112 -11.44 8.02 13.93
N GLU A 113 -12.12 9.15 13.78
CA GLU A 113 -13.49 9.33 14.25
C GLU A 113 -14.58 8.69 13.37
N ASP A 114 -14.20 8.01 12.30
CA ASP A 114 -15.17 7.53 11.29
C ASP A 114 -16.07 6.40 11.75
N GLU A 115 -15.67 5.63 12.74
CA GLU A 115 -16.46 4.51 13.25
C GLU A 115 -17.84 4.94 13.79
N VAL A 116 -17.98 6.22 14.08
CA VAL A 116 -19.22 6.78 14.61
C VAL A 116 -20.16 7.28 13.51
N ARG A 117 -19.67 7.44 12.28
CA ARG A 117 -20.40 8.10 11.17
C ARG A 117 -21.13 7.16 10.23
N ASP A 118 -20.76 5.90 10.21
CA ASP A 118 -21.35 4.86 9.34
C ASP A 118 -22.66 4.27 9.90
N ARG A 119 -23.30 5.03 10.78
CA ARG A 119 -24.55 4.62 11.37
C ARG A 119 -25.72 5.46 10.85
#